data_9e7e38a721d2af43ccbec7984f642c74
#
_entry.id   9e7e38a721d2af43ccbec7984f642c74
#
_cell.length_a   1.000
_cell.length_b   1.000
_cell.length_c   1.000
_cell.angle_alpha   90.00
_cell.angle_beta   90.00
_cell.angle_gamma   90.00
#
_symmetry.space_group_name_H-M   'P 1'
#
loop_
_entity.id
_entity.type
_entity.pdbx_description
1 polymer ?
#
loop_
_entity_poly.entity_id
_entity_poly.type
_entity_poly.pdbx_seq_one_letter_code
_entity_poly.pdbx_strand_id
1 'polypeptide(L)'
;SEGVGCIDEWIQVDGRRTNFPRSGLFLEVLRRIRAHNSATYGIPNPGNAFCGTETIEPAAAASIFEDLVAPSVKRGSLRIERNLRPTEVLAEGDSIRGVRFSGSTDQTPSLTVRAPITIDASDWGDVIRLSGARYSAGPDLHSRYNEPSAPKQFDETGEQEMNPVSWCVVLREANGNDDVIPRPPSYHALSFAALDRIAPWVASDMSGGIYSPSGNSPYTHRRLVDRWHNALQPGTEATFLNYPTQDYPLCQLPLRVRNGLEQASPGSSKQNIVHLPHHLKEIILADAKSHALGMLHHLQTAVHQRTGDFPQSFRHMRLTDEFGTPDRLPPKPYIREGLRLEALDVLTENDLRAKTKEPRWAARMPTDSILAFQFNIDFHPTRRKYLTEDPDGPWQFIHTASRGWHTDTDRATFPLAGLIPVARPGLLGAGHTVGATPAWLQPP
;
A
#
# COMPACT_ATOMS: atom_id res chain seq x y z
N SER A 1 -5.07 -4.46 5.82
CA SER A 1 -6.07 -3.43 5.47
C SER A 1 -5.63 -1.99 5.74
N GLU A 2 -4.44 -1.74 6.27
CA GLU A 2 -3.96 -0.40 6.63
C GLU A 2 -3.73 0.51 5.41
N GLY A 3 -3.60 -0.04 4.23
CA GLY A 3 -3.40 0.70 3.01
C GLY A 3 -4.64 0.91 2.16
N VAL A 4 -5.73 0.21 2.42
CA VAL A 4 -6.82 0.09 1.46
C VAL A 4 -8.18 0.29 2.14
N GLY A 5 -8.64 1.53 2.20
CA GLY A 5 -10.01 1.82 2.61
C GLY A 5 -11.05 1.34 1.57
N CYS A 6 -10.64 1.16 0.33
CA CYS A 6 -11.41 0.54 -0.75
C CYS A 6 -10.71 -0.74 -1.16
N ILE A 7 -11.31 -1.90 -0.92
CA ILE A 7 -10.66 -3.20 -1.09
C ILE A 7 -11.08 -3.96 -2.36
N ASP A 8 -11.93 -3.41 -3.16
CA ASP A 8 -12.32 -3.94 -4.46
C ASP A 8 -12.31 -2.81 -5.50
N GLU A 9 -11.11 -2.45 -5.93
CA GLU A 9 -10.92 -1.36 -6.85
C GLU A 9 -11.43 -1.66 -8.25
N TRP A 10 -11.86 -0.60 -8.93
CA TRP A 10 -12.20 -0.67 -10.34
C TRP A 10 -10.98 -0.96 -11.19
N ILE A 11 -11.13 -1.85 -12.14
CA ILE A 11 -10.21 -2.00 -13.26
C ILE A 11 -10.75 -1.26 -14.47
N GLN A 12 -9.86 -0.79 -15.34
CA GLN A 12 -10.24 -0.22 -16.63
C GLN A 12 -9.99 -1.23 -17.74
N VAL A 13 -11.06 -1.56 -18.46
CA VAL A 13 -11.00 -2.42 -19.64
C VAL A 13 -11.73 -1.68 -20.77
N ASP A 14 -11.03 -1.43 -21.88
CA ASP A 14 -11.57 -0.71 -23.04
C ASP A 14 -12.24 0.64 -22.66
N GLY A 15 -11.62 1.39 -21.76
CA GLY A 15 -12.12 2.68 -21.26
C GLY A 15 -13.33 2.59 -20.32
N ARG A 16 -13.76 1.39 -19.94
CA ARG A 16 -14.87 1.17 -19.00
C ARG A 16 -14.35 0.69 -17.67
N ARG A 17 -14.94 1.19 -16.58
CA ARG A 17 -14.73 0.65 -15.24
C ARG A 17 -15.49 -0.65 -15.07
N THR A 18 -14.82 -1.67 -14.59
CA THR A 18 -15.40 -2.99 -14.31
C THR A 18 -14.67 -3.66 -13.16
N ASN A 19 -15.21 -4.78 -12.68
CA ASN A 19 -14.57 -5.63 -11.69
C ASN A 19 -14.44 -7.05 -12.24
N PHE A 20 -13.36 -7.71 -11.85
CA PHE A 20 -13.21 -9.14 -12.11
C PHE A 20 -14.22 -9.92 -11.25
N PRO A 21 -14.80 -11.04 -11.74
CA PRO A 21 -15.69 -11.89 -10.94
C PRO A 21 -15.01 -12.37 -9.66
N ARG A 22 -15.69 -12.19 -8.52
CA ARG A 22 -15.17 -12.53 -7.18
C ARG A 22 -15.63 -13.91 -6.76
N SER A 23 -14.74 -14.65 -6.08
CA SER A 23 -15.01 -15.99 -5.57
C SER A 23 -14.22 -16.30 -4.29
N GLY A 24 -14.46 -17.47 -3.70
CA GLY A 24 -13.71 -17.99 -2.56
C GLY A 24 -13.74 -17.07 -1.33
N LEU A 25 -12.62 -17.03 -0.61
CA LEU A 25 -12.49 -16.22 0.60
C LEU A 25 -12.64 -14.73 0.35
N PHE A 26 -12.19 -14.22 -0.79
CA PHE A 26 -12.33 -12.81 -1.11
C PHE A 26 -13.81 -12.40 -1.22
N LEU A 27 -14.65 -13.21 -1.89
CA LEU A 27 -16.09 -12.97 -1.96
C LEU A 27 -16.74 -13.03 -0.57
N GLU A 28 -16.28 -13.93 0.32
CA GLU A 28 -16.77 -14.01 1.69
C GLU A 28 -16.42 -12.74 2.48
N VAL A 29 -15.21 -12.20 2.33
CA VAL A 29 -14.82 -10.92 2.93
C VAL A 29 -15.75 -9.80 2.45
N LEU A 30 -15.98 -9.67 1.14
CA LEU A 30 -16.88 -8.65 0.60
C LEU A 30 -18.30 -8.77 1.12
N ARG A 31 -18.82 -9.98 1.28
CA ARG A 31 -20.16 -10.20 1.88
C ARG A 31 -20.22 -9.72 3.32
N ARG A 32 -19.18 -9.99 4.11
CA ARG A 32 -19.10 -9.54 5.51
C ARG A 32 -18.97 -8.02 5.62
N ILE A 33 -18.21 -7.39 4.73
CA ILE A 33 -18.11 -5.94 4.63
C ILE A 33 -19.49 -5.33 4.36
N ARG A 34 -20.21 -5.82 3.35
CA ARG A 34 -21.56 -5.34 3.02
C ARG A 34 -22.53 -5.54 4.17
N ALA A 35 -22.46 -6.68 4.86
CA ALA A 35 -23.29 -6.95 6.02
C ALA A 35 -22.97 -5.98 7.18
N HIS A 36 -21.70 -5.74 7.47
CA HIS A 36 -21.26 -4.78 8.46
C HIS A 36 -21.75 -3.36 8.13
N ASN A 37 -21.53 -2.90 6.91
CA ASN A 37 -21.95 -1.58 6.45
C ASN A 37 -23.47 -1.43 6.52
N SER A 38 -24.23 -2.46 6.09
CA SER A 38 -25.71 -2.45 6.18
C SER A 38 -26.19 -2.36 7.61
N ALA A 39 -25.53 -3.06 8.55
CA ALA A 39 -25.89 -2.99 9.97
C ALA A 39 -25.54 -1.64 10.60
N THR A 40 -24.43 -1.02 10.18
CA THR A 40 -23.90 0.23 10.76
C THR A 40 -24.56 1.47 10.16
N TYR A 41 -24.73 1.48 8.82
CA TYR A 41 -25.13 2.65 8.04
C TYR A 41 -26.49 2.48 7.35
N GLY A 42 -27.11 1.32 7.41
CA GLY A 42 -28.37 1.00 6.71
C GLY A 42 -28.20 0.69 5.23
N ILE A 43 -26.97 0.79 4.68
CA ILE A 43 -26.64 0.57 3.26
C ILE A 43 -25.33 -0.23 3.13
N PRO A 44 -25.22 -1.12 2.12
CA PRO A 44 -24.05 -1.98 1.99
C PRO A 44 -22.78 -1.26 1.52
N ASN A 45 -22.92 -0.16 0.79
CA ASN A 45 -21.83 0.59 0.14
C ASN A 45 -21.91 2.08 0.47
N PRO A 46 -21.51 2.50 1.69
CA PRO A 46 -21.71 3.88 2.14
C PRO A 46 -20.71 4.89 1.55
N GLY A 47 -19.60 4.44 0.93
CA GLY A 47 -18.45 5.30 0.66
C GLY A 47 -18.55 6.14 -0.60
N ASN A 48 -19.16 5.65 -1.69
CA ASN A 48 -19.10 6.30 -3.00
C ASN A 48 -17.68 6.69 -3.41
N ALA A 49 -16.69 5.83 -3.16
CA ALA A 49 -15.29 6.13 -3.44
C ALA A 49 -14.99 6.11 -4.93
N PHE A 50 -14.01 6.92 -5.36
CA PHE A 50 -13.55 6.93 -6.75
C PHE A 50 -12.95 5.58 -7.16
N CYS A 51 -12.18 4.93 -6.28
CA CYS A 51 -11.50 3.67 -6.57
C CYS A 51 -12.42 2.47 -6.66
N GLY A 52 -13.55 2.46 -5.95
CA GLY A 52 -14.48 1.33 -5.97
C GLY A 52 -15.64 1.51 -4.98
N THR A 53 -16.55 0.57 -4.97
CA THR A 53 -17.74 0.62 -4.13
C THR A 53 -17.58 -0.03 -2.76
N GLU A 54 -16.67 -0.99 -2.65
CA GLU A 54 -16.50 -1.79 -1.43
C GLU A 54 -15.55 -1.09 -0.45
N THR A 55 -16.09 -0.18 0.32
CA THR A 55 -15.34 0.61 1.31
C THR A 55 -15.60 0.09 2.72
N ILE A 56 -14.60 0.19 3.59
CA ILE A 56 -14.68 -0.22 4.99
C ILE A 56 -13.63 0.50 5.84
N GLU A 57 -13.99 0.78 7.07
CA GLU A 57 -13.06 1.29 8.07
C GLU A 57 -12.04 0.21 8.47
N PRO A 58 -10.75 0.54 8.61
CA PRO A 58 -9.71 -0.44 8.90
C PRO A 58 -9.94 -1.30 10.14
N ALA A 59 -10.47 -0.74 11.23
CA ALA A 59 -10.78 -1.52 12.45
C ALA A 59 -11.89 -2.54 12.19
N ALA A 60 -12.93 -2.16 11.47
CA ALA A 60 -14.00 -3.08 11.08
C ALA A 60 -13.47 -4.19 10.16
N ALA A 61 -12.61 -3.85 9.20
CA ALA A 61 -11.94 -4.84 8.35
C ALA A 61 -11.09 -5.81 9.19
N ALA A 62 -10.30 -5.31 10.14
CA ALA A 62 -9.51 -6.15 11.04
C ALA A 62 -10.39 -7.13 11.83
N SER A 63 -11.51 -6.66 12.38
CA SER A 63 -12.49 -7.51 13.08
C SER A 63 -13.06 -8.61 12.16
N ILE A 64 -13.39 -8.28 10.91
CA ILE A 64 -13.89 -9.26 9.94
C ILE A 64 -12.85 -10.36 9.68
N PHE A 65 -11.56 -10.00 9.55
CA PHE A 65 -10.50 -10.99 9.38
C PHE A 65 -10.28 -11.84 10.64
N GLU A 66 -10.38 -11.26 11.83
CA GLU A 66 -10.34 -12.01 13.09
C GLU A 66 -11.49 -13.00 13.19
N ASP A 67 -12.70 -12.60 12.85
CA ASP A 67 -13.88 -13.47 12.82
C ASP A 67 -13.78 -14.63 11.82
N LEU A 68 -13.11 -14.41 10.68
CA LEU A 68 -12.86 -15.47 9.71
C LEU A 68 -12.01 -16.60 10.28
N VAL A 69 -11.02 -16.28 11.09
CA VAL A 69 -10.06 -17.25 11.64
C VAL A 69 -10.46 -17.76 13.03
N ALA A 70 -11.35 -17.07 13.73
CA ALA A 70 -11.78 -17.40 15.10
C ALA A 70 -12.24 -18.86 15.29
N PRO A 71 -12.99 -19.49 14.35
CA PRO A 71 -13.33 -20.90 14.49
C PRO A 71 -12.11 -21.83 14.52
N SER A 72 -11.06 -21.51 13.75
CA SER A 72 -9.83 -22.29 13.72
C SER A 72 -8.98 -22.10 14.97
N VAL A 73 -8.94 -20.87 15.50
CA VAL A 73 -8.31 -20.57 16.80
C VAL A 73 -9.03 -21.32 17.91
N LYS A 74 -10.36 -21.27 17.95
CA LYS A 74 -11.18 -21.96 18.97
C LYS A 74 -10.98 -23.49 18.95
N ARG A 75 -10.82 -24.09 17.77
CA ARG A 75 -10.51 -25.55 17.65
C ARG A 75 -9.07 -25.91 17.97
N GLY A 76 -8.18 -24.92 18.19
CA GLY A 76 -6.76 -25.15 18.40
C GLY A 76 -5.98 -25.55 17.14
N SER A 77 -6.61 -25.45 15.95
CA SER A 77 -5.93 -25.72 14.66
C SER A 77 -5.16 -24.51 14.11
N LEU A 78 -5.33 -23.34 14.69
CA LEU A 78 -4.61 -22.12 14.41
C LEU A 78 -4.18 -21.45 15.71
N ARG A 79 -2.92 -21.02 15.77
CA ARG A 79 -2.37 -20.16 16.82
C ARG A 79 -1.88 -18.86 16.20
N ILE A 80 -2.27 -17.73 16.79
CA ILE A 80 -1.86 -16.38 16.36
C ILE A 80 -0.98 -15.79 17.44
N GLU A 81 0.23 -15.43 17.07
CA GLU A 81 1.17 -14.71 17.95
C GLU A 81 1.41 -13.32 17.40
N ARG A 82 1.43 -12.33 18.27
CA ARG A 82 1.57 -10.91 17.93
C ARG A 82 2.83 -10.31 18.55
N ASN A 83 3.23 -9.15 18.05
CA ASN A 83 4.40 -8.41 18.57
C ASN A 83 5.70 -9.20 18.48
N LEU A 84 5.88 -9.97 17.42
CA LEU A 84 7.04 -10.78 17.15
C LEU A 84 7.70 -10.38 15.83
N ARG A 85 9.03 -10.40 15.80
CA ARG A 85 9.82 -10.14 14.58
C ARG A 85 10.76 -11.32 14.32
N PRO A 86 10.88 -11.78 13.06
CA PRO A 86 11.82 -12.83 12.72
C PRO A 86 13.26 -12.32 12.88
N THR A 87 14.10 -13.12 13.52
CA THR A 87 15.51 -12.79 13.77
C THR A 87 16.47 -13.83 13.21
N GLU A 88 16.02 -15.07 13.06
CA GLU A 88 16.85 -16.17 12.57
C GLU A 88 15.97 -17.22 11.90
N VAL A 89 16.47 -17.77 10.80
CA VAL A 89 15.88 -18.94 10.15
C VAL A 89 16.62 -20.19 10.53
N LEU A 90 15.90 -21.22 10.96
CA LEU A 90 16.44 -22.52 11.33
C LEU A 90 16.46 -23.41 10.10
N ALA A 91 17.63 -23.93 9.74
CA ALA A 91 17.81 -24.79 8.58
C ALA A 91 18.50 -26.11 8.95
N GLU A 92 18.19 -27.18 8.20
CA GLU A 92 18.88 -28.47 8.18
C GLU A 92 19.37 -28.69 6.74
N GLY A 93 20.67 -28.51 6.53
CA GLY A 93 21.23 -28.39 5.18
C GLY A 93 20.58 -27.19 4.46
N ASP A 94 20.02 -27.40 3.27
CA ASP A 94 19.32 -26.37 2.51
C ASP A 94 17.85 -26.21 2.89
N SER A 95 17.29 -27.11 3.69
CA SER A 95 15.88 -27.13 4.04
C SER A 95 15.57 -26.21 5.22
N ILE A 96 14.61 -25.33 5.06
CA ILE A 96 14.09 -24.52 6.15
C ILE A 96 13.20 -25.37 7.06
N ARG A 97 13.42 -25.25 8.38
CA ARG A 97 12.74 -26.03 9.43
C ARG A 97 12.08 -25.17 10.48
N GLY A 98 12.15 -23.87 10.36
CA GLY A 98 11.52 -22.97 11.30
C GLY A 98 12.13 -21.60 11.34
N VAL A 99 11.61 -20.79 12.26
CA VAL A 99 12.01 -19.40 12.45
C VAL A 99 12.06 -19.09 13.94
N ARG A 100 13.08 -18.34 14.35
CA ARG A 100 13.17 -17.71 15.67
C ARG A 100 12.71 -16.27 15.56
N PHE A 101 11.91 -15.88 16.53
CA PHE A 101 11.37 -14.52 16.65
C PHE A 101 11.83 -13.90 17.97
N SER A 102 12.10 -12.62 17.95
CA SER A 102 12.19 -11.79 19.16
C SER A 102 10.92 -11.00 19.39
N GLY A 103 10.63 -10.70 20.64
CA GLY A 103 9.58 -9.74 20.96
C GLY A 103 9.87 -8.37 20.36
N SER A 104 8.85 -7.67 19.89
CA SER A 104 8.96 -6.29 19.42
C SER A 104 8.87 -5.27 20.56
N THR A 105 8.55 -5.73 21.76
CA THR A 105 8.53 -4.97 23.01
C THR A 105 9.26 -5.74 24.09
N ASP A 106 9.75 -5.07 25.15
CA ASP A 106 10.42 -5.69 26.28
C ASP A 106 9.54 -6.71 27.04
N GLN A 107 8.23 -6.61 26.87
CA GLN A 107 7.25 -7.51 27.52
C GLN A 107 6.93 -8.75 26.69
N THR A 108 7.33 -8.80 25.43
CA THR A 108 7.01 -9.90 24.53
C THR A 108 8.19 -10.90 24.52
N PRO A 109 8.01 -12.14 24.99
CA PRO A 109 9.07 -13.14 25.01
C PRO A 109 9.45 -13.59 23.59
N SER A 110 10.68 -14.05 23.43
CA SER A 110 11.12 -14.69 22.20
C SER A 110 10.36 -16.01 21.95
N LEU A 111 10.12 -16.31 20.69
CA LEU A 111 9.44 -17.53 20.26
C LEU A 111 10.27 -18.27 19.20
N THR A 112 10.37 -19.56 19.31
CA THR A 112 10.93 -20.42 18.26
C THR A 112 9.82 -21.33 17.72
N VAL A 113 9.56 -21.23 16.42
CA VAL A 113 8.60 -22.09 15.72
C VAL A 113 9.36 -23.04 14.81
N ARG A 114 9.11 -24.33 14.94
CA ARG A 114 9.58 -25.38 14.03
C ARG A 114 8.41 -25.88 13.20
N ALA A 115 8.58 -25.93 11.89
CA ALA A 115 7.56 -26.38 10.97
C ALA A 115 8.20 -26.95 9.69
N PRO A 116 7.55 -27.92 9.03
CA PRO A 116 8.01 -28.45 7.75
C PRO A 116 7.89 -27.44 6.60
N ILE A 117 6.97 -26.49 6.73
CA ILE A 117 6.74 -25.40 5.77
C ILE A 117 6.67 -24.07 6.50
N THR A 118 7.42 -23.11 6.03
CA THR A 118 7.40 -21.71 6.46
C THR A 118 6.93 -20.84 5.28
N ILE A 119 5.94 -19.99 5.49
CA ILE A 119 5.44 -19.06 4.48
C ILE A 119 5.79 -17.63 4.91
N ASP A 120 6.60 -16.94 4.10
CA ASP A 120 6.88 -15.51 4.30
C ASP A 120 5.85 -14.69 3.54
N ALA A 121 4.92 -14.09 4.27
CA ALA A 121 3.95 -13.13 3.79
C ALA A 121 4.18 -11.73 4.39
N SER A 122 5.40 -11.45 4.85
CA SER A 122 5.75 -10.13 5.36
C SER A 122 5.87 -9.11 4.22
N ASP A 123 5.66 -7.83 4.53
CA ASP A 123 5.71 -6.78 3.52
C ASP A 123 7.09 -6.64 2.87
N TRP A 124 8.16 -6.91 3.63
CA TRP A 124 9.54 -6.71 3.18
C TRP A 124 10.26 -8.00 2.78
N GLY A 125 9.69 -9.19 3.06
CA GLY A 125 10.34 -10.48 2.85
C GLY A 125 11.41 -10.81 3.89
N ASP A 126 11.15 -10.50 5.14
CA ASP A 126 12.15 -10.63 6.20
C ASP A 126 12.64 -12.07 6.40
N VAL A 127 11.76 -13.07 6.31
CA VAL A 127 12.15 -14.47 6.46
C VAL A 127 12.93 -14.96 5.22
N ILE A 128 12.52 -14.56 4.02
CA ILE A 128 13.25 -14.87 2.78
C ILE A 128 14.68 -14.33 2.86
N ARG A 129 14.84 -13.06 3.26
CA ARG A 129 16.15 -12.44 3.44
C ARG A 129 17.02 -13.18 4.45
N LEU A 130 16.46 -13.54 5.61
CA LEU A 130 17.16 -14.26 6.67
C LEU A 130 17.49 -15.72 6.29
N SER A 131 16.73 -16.32 5.40
CA SER A 131 16.93 -17.70 4.95
C SER A 131 18.12 -17.89 4.01
N GLY A 132 18.61 -16.79 3.42
CA GLY A 132 19.60 -16.84 2.34
C GLY A 132 19.04 -17.39 1.01
N ALA A 133 17.72 -17.43 0.84
CA ALA A 133 17.10 -17.65 -0.46
C ALA A 133 17.46 -16.53 -1.41
N ARG A 134 17.55 -16.82 -2.70
CA ARG A 134 17.78 -15.79 -3.72
C ARG A 134 16.54 -14.96 -3.95
N TYR A 135 16.73 -13.65 -4.12
CA TYR A 135 15.67 -12.70 -4.36
C TYR A 135 16.16 -11.49 -5.15
N SER A 136 15.25 -10.70 -5.69
CA SER A 136 15.49 -9.41 -6.30
C SER A 136 14.85 -8.29 -5.45
N ALA A 137 15.42 -7.09 -5.52
CA ALA A 137 14.88 -5.88 -4.90
C ALA A 137 15.03 -4.70 -5.87
N GLY A 138 14.06 -3.79 -5.88
CA GLY A 138 14.03 -2.72 -6.89
C GLY A 138 13.70 -3.22 -8.30
N PRO A 139 13.91 -2.42 -9.34
CA PRO A 139 13.55 -2.79 -10.70
C PRO A 139 14.48 -3.88 -11.26
N ASP A 140 13.93 -4.73 -12.12
CA ASP A 140 14.74 -5.59 -12.96
C ASP A 140 15.21 -4.81 -14.20
N LEU A 141 16.40 -5.13 -14.74
CA LEU A 141 16.85 -4.58 -16.01
C LEU A 141 16.07 -5.19 -17.18
N HIS A 142 15.82 -4.39 -18.21
CA HIS A 142 15.19 -4.87 -19.45
C HIS A 142 15.86 -6.13 -20.01
N SER A 143 17.19 -6.25 -19.90
CA SER A 143 17.95 -7.41 -20.38
C SER A 143 17.59 -8.72 -19.67
N ARG A 144 16.95 -8.67 -18.48
CA ARG A 144 16.59 -9.88 -17.70
C ARG A 144 15.32 -10.55 -18.23
N TYR A 145 14.26 -9.78 -18.46
CA TYR A 145 12.94 -10.29 -18.82
C TYR A 145 12.34 -9.66 -20.06
N ASN A 146 13.05 -8.72 -20.69
CA ASN A 146 12.58 -7.99 -21.88
C ASN A 146 11.27 -7.24 -21.65
N GLU A 147 11.04 -6.73 -20.45
CA GLU A 147 9.83 -6.00 -20.08
C GLU A 147 9.83 -4.58 -20.64
N PRO A 148 8.68 -4.11 -21.20
CA PRO A 148 8.57 -2.77 -21.79
C PRO A 148 8.87 -1.63 -20.81
N SER A 149 8.48 -1.77 -19.53
CA SER A 149 8.66 -0.74 -18.51
C SER A 149 9.98 -0.83 -17.77
N ALA A 150 10.76 -1.89 -18.00
CA ALA A 150 12.04 -2.10 -17.31
C ALA A 150 13.13 -1.15 -17.81
N PRO A 151 13.98 -0.59 -16.93
CA PRO A 151 15.09 0.26 -17.32
C PRO A 151 16.14 -0.55 -18.08
N LYS A 152 16.77 0.08 -19.09
CA LYS A 152 17.86 -0.56 -19.85
C LYS A 152 19.17 -0.60 -19.07
N GLN A 153 19.37 0.34 -18.17
CA GLN A 153 20.53 0.46 -17.29
C GLN A 153 20.14 1.17 -16.01
N PHE A 154 20.87 0.94 -14.93
CA PHE A 154 20.72 1.70 -13.70
C PHE A 154 21.58 2.98 -13.76
N ASP A 155 21.07 4.03 -13.13
CA ASP A 155 21.86 5.16 -12.67
C ASP A 155 22.30 4.92 -11.21
N GLU A 156 22.90 5.95 -10.59
CA GLU A 156 23.44 5.86 -9.22
C GLU A 156 22.42 5.45 -8.15
N THR A 157 21.13 5.62 -8.41
CA THR A 157 20.03 5.33 -7.46
C THR A 157 19.12 4.20 -7.93
N GLY A 158 19.37 3.64 -9.12
CA GLY A 158 18.46 2.70 -9.77
C GLY A 158 18.16 1.44 -8.97
N GLU A 159 19.13 0.90 -8.25
CA GLU A 159 18.94 -0.29 -7.41
C GLU A 159 18.08 -0.01 -6.17
N GLN A 160 17.95 1.25 -5.75
CA GLN A 160 17.10 1.68 -4.63
C GLN A 160 15.68 2.04 -5.07
N GLU A 161 15.44 2.12 -6.37
CA GLU A 161 14.17 2.54 -6.91
C GLU A 161 13.10 1.47 -6.72
N MET A 162 12.19 1.72 -5.81
CA MET A 162 11.03 0.87 -5.52
C MET A 162 9.77 1.72 -5.55
N ASN A 163 8.61 1.07 -5.68
CA ASN A 163 7.35 1.78 -5.48
C ASN A 163 7.31 2.44 -4.11
N PRO A 164 6.81 3.68 -4.02
CA PRO A 164 6.83 4.46 -2.80
C PRO A 164 5.96 3.83 -1.71
N VAL A 165 6.26 4.17 -0.47
CA VAL A 165 5.35 3.89 0.64
C VAL A 165 4.38 5.06 0.83
N SER A 166 3.18 4.79 1.36
CA SER A 166 2.22 5.83 1.76
C SER A 166 1.80 5.63 3.21
N TRP A 167 1.95 6.65 4.03
CA TRP A 167 1.39 6.61 5.37
C TRP A 167 -0.07 7.06 5.31
N CYS A 168 -0.97 6.10 5.25
CA CYS A 168 -2.40 6.37 5.10
C CYS A 168 -3.01 6.97 6.37
N VAL A 169 -4.09 7.73 6.21
CA VAL A 169 -4.71 8.46 7.32
C VAL A 169 -6.23 8.29 7.25
N VAL A 170 -6.85 7.90 8.36
CA VAL A 170 -8.32 7.88 8.47
C VAL A 170 -8.81 9.16 9.10
N LEU A 171 -9.69 9.84 8.41
CA LEU A 171 -10.30 11.10 8.83
C LEU A 171 -11.80 10.93 8.97
N ARG A 172 -12.37 11.52 10.00
CA ARG A 172 -13.81 11.58 10.24
C ARG A 172 -14.26 13.01 10.52
N GLU A 173 -15.49 13.32 10.12
CA GLU A 173 -16.11 14.62 10.40
C GLU A 173 -16.02 14.97 11.88
N ALA A 174 -15.51 16.17 12.17
CA ALA A 174 -15.41 16.72 13.51
C ALA A 174 -16.71 17.46 13.85
N ASN A 175 -17.46 17.02 14.84
CA ASN A 175 -18.73 17.60 15.25
C ASN A 175 -18.59 19.06 15.72
N GLY A 176 -18.39 20.00 14.79
CA GLY A 176 -18.36 21.44 15.05
C GLY A 176 -17.03 21.99 15.58
N ASN A 177 -16.01 21.18 15.76
CA ASN A 177 -14.69 21.63 16.22
C ASN A 177 -13.64 21.41 15.12
N ASP A 178 -12.87 22.45 14.82
CA ASP A 178 -11.68 22.31 13.99
C ASP A 178 -10.62 21.46 14.72
N ASP A 179 -10.02 20.53 14.02
CA ASP A 179 -8.90 19.70 14.54
C ASP A 179 -7.74 19.76 13.53
N VAL A 180 -7.16 20.97 13.41
CA VAL A 180 -6.02 21.20 12.54
C VAL A 180 -4.77 20.63 13.19
N ILE A 181 -4.14 19.67 12.53
CA ILE A 181 -2.91 19.08 13.05
C ILE A 181 -1.76 20.09 13.08
N PRO A 182 -0.82 19.98 14.03
CA PRO A 182 0.39 20.80 14.05
C PRO A 182 1.17 20.70 12.73
N ARG A 183 1.86 21.77 12.36
CA ARG A 183 2.76 21.75 11.19
C ARG A 183 3.87 20.73 11.40
N PRO A 184 4.00 19.70 10.53
CA PRO A 184 5.09 18.73 10.62
C PRO A 184 6.46 19.37 10.35
N PRO A 185 7.56 18.87 10.96
CA PRO A 185 8.89 19.47 10.81
C PRO A 185 9.39 19.55 9.36
N SER A 186 9.09 18.54 8.54
CA SER A 186 9.53 18.46 7.15
C SER A 186 8.52 19.03 6.14
N TYR A 187 7.51 19.78 6.62
CA TYR A 187 6.49 20.35 5.76
C TYR A 187 7.01 21.53 4.92
N HIS A 188 6.85 21.41 3.61
CA HIS A 188 7.06 22.47 2.64
C HIS A 188 5.82 22.61 1.75
N ALA A 189 5.17 23.78 1.76
CA ALA A 189 3.95 24.01 1.00
C ALA A 189 4.12 23.72 -0.52
N LEU A 190 5.27 24.05 -1.09
CA LEU A 190 5.55 23.81 -2.51
C LEU A 190 5.54 22.33 -2.89
N SER A 191 5.84 21.41 -1.96
CA SER A 191 5.74 19.98 -2.21
C SER A 191 4.31 19.52 -2.47
N PHE A 192 3.32 20.28 -2.00
CA PHE A 192 1.90 19.99 -2.11
C PHE A 192 1.15 20.94 -3.07
N ALA A 193 1.86 21.77 -3.83
CA ALA A 193 1.27 22.76 -4.73
C ALA A 193 0.34 22.15 -5.80
N ALA A 194 0.47 20.86 -6.10
CA ALA A 194 -0.47 20.17 -6.99
C ALA A 194 -1.91 20.17 -6.43
N LEU A 195 -2.06 20.16 -5.10
CA LEU A 195 -3.37 20.20 -4.42
C LEU A 195 -4.05 21.57 -4.54
N ASP A 196 -3.28 22.63 -4.74
CA ASP A 196 -3.81 23.99 -4.94
C ASP A 196 -4.55 24.15 -6.26
N ARG A 197 -4.34 23.25 -7.22
CA ARG A 197 -5.01 23.22 -8.51
C ARG A 197 -6.34 22.50 -8.49
N ILE A 198 -6.66 21.79 -7.41
CA ILE A 198 -7.96 21.13 -7.25
C ILE A 198 -9.02 22.23 -7.25
N ALA A 199 -10.05 22.04 -8.10
CA ALA A 199 -11.10 23.03 -8.28
C ALA A 199 -11.69 23.50 -6.94
N PRO A 200 -12.11 24.76 -6.83
CA PRO A 200 -12.77 25.24 -5.63
C PRO A 200 -13.94 24.33 -5.29
N TRP A 201 -14.12 24.11 -4.03
CA TRP A 201 -15.22 23.33 -3.51
C TRP A 201 -16.49 24.15 -3.69
N VAL A 202 -17.34 23.76 -4.60
CA VAL A 202 -18.61 24.47 -4.81
C VAL A 202 -19.64 23.81 -3.91
N ALA A 203 -19.85 24.40 -2.74
CA ALA A 203 -20.80 23.90 -1.74
C ALA A 203 -22.26 23.80 -2.25
N SER A 204 -22.60 24.51 -3.32
CA SER A 204 -23.95 24.52 -3.89
C SER A 204 -24.19 23.44 -4.96
N ASP A 205 -23.16 22.83 -5.48
CA ASP A 205 -23.27 21.80 -6.52
C ASP A 205 -22.59 20.51 -6.10
N MET A 206 -23.32 19.68 -5.37
CA MET A 206 -22.86 18.36 -4.96
C MET A 206 -22.67 17.39 -6.15
N SER A 207 -23.02 17.79 -7.36
CA SER A 207 -22.87 16.98 -8.56
C SER A 207 -21.50 17.11 -9.24
N GLY A 208 -20.71 18.13 -8.88
CA GLY A 208 -19.43 18.44 -9.51
C GLY A 208 -18.23 18.57 -8.56
N GLY A 209 -17.03 18.55 -9.11
CA GLY A 209 -15.79 18.79 -8.38
C GLY A 209 -15.42 17.70 -7.39
N ILE A 210 -14.86 18.09 -6.25
CA ILE A 210 -14.28 17.20 -5.24
C ILE A 210 -15.32 16.29 -4.56
N TYR A 211 -16.60 16.62 -4.61
CA TYR A 211 -17.71 15.86 -4.02
C TYR A 211 -18.45 14.97 -5.00
N SER A 212 -18.18 15.11 -6.30
CA SER A 212 -18.76 14.18 -7.26
C SER A 212 -18.38 12.76 -6.88
N PRO A 213 -19.32 11.83 -6.75
CA PRO A 213 -18.99 10.40 -6.53
C PRO A 213 -18.07 9.83 -7.59
N SER A 214 -18.02 10.45 -8.78
CA SER A 214 -17.14 10.07 -9.89
C SER A 214 -15.84 10.90 -9.93
N GLY A 215 -15.64 11.88 -9.06
CA GLY A 215 -14.48 12.75 -9.05
C GLY A 215 -13.27 12.12 -8.36
N ASN A 216 -12.11 12.22 -8.99
CA ASN A 216 -10.84 11.81 -8.37
C ASN A 216 -10.24 12.98 -7.59
N SER A 217 -10.30 12.95 -6.29
CA SER A 217 -9.71 13.95 -5.42
C SER A 217 -9.21 13.31 -4.12
N PRO A 218 -8.35 13.98 -3.33
CA PRO A 218 -7.95 13.46 -2.03
C PRO A 218 -9.11 13.09 -1.11
N TYR A 219 -10.24 13.77 -1.25
CA TYR A 219 -11.43 13.52 -0.44
C TYR A 219 -12.22 12.30 -0.89
N THR A 220 -12.43 12.15 -2.19
CA THR A 220 -13.31 11.12 -2.76
C THR A 220 -12.57 9.86 -3.20
N HIS A 221 -11.25 9.92 -3.31
CA HIS A 221 -10.44 8.82 -3.85
C HIS A 221 -10.74 7.50 -3.15
N ARG A 222 -10.70 7.49 -1.81
CA ARG A 222 -11.02 6.34 -0.96
C ARG A 222 -11.94 6.76 0.19
N ARG A 223 -13.06 7.42 -0.12
CA ARG A 223 -14.03 7.83 0.88
C ARG A 223 -14.69 6.60 1.49
N LEU A 224 -14.62 6.46 2.81
CA LEU A 224 -15.16 5.32 3.55
C LEU A 224 -16.66 5.41 3.73
N VAL A 225 -17.16 6.60 4.10
CA VAL A 225 -18.56 6.89 4.32
C VAL A 225 -18.90 8.24 3.72
N ASP A 226 -19.85 8.24 2.80
CA ASP A 226 -20.42 9.43 2.18
C ASP A 226 -21.77 9.73 2.81
N ARG A 227 -21.76 10.51 3.87
CA ARG A 227 -23.04 10.85 4.54
C ARG A 227 -23.90 11.80 3.73
N TRP A 228 -23.29 12.63 2.90
CA TRP A 228 -23.98 13.68 2.17
C TRP A 228 -24.87 13.14 1.06
N HIS A 229 -24.35 12.27 0.19
CA HIS A 229 -25.14 11.66 -0.88
C HIS A 229 -26.06 10.54 -0.35
N ASN A 230 -25.71 9.91 0.76
CA ASN A 230 -26.51 8.86 1.36
C ASN A 230 -27.45 9.35 2.47
N ALA A 231 -27.49 10.67 2.73
CA ALA A 231 -28.32 11.28 3.77
C ALA A 231 -28.16 10.62 5.16
N LEU A 232 -26.93 10.29 5.53
CA LEU A 232 -26.62 9.69 6.82
C LEU A 232 -26.48 10.74 7.93
N GLN A 233 -26.41 10.28 9.17
CA GLN A 233 -26.35 11.18 10.33
C GLN A 233 -25.06 12.03 10.34
N PRO A 234 -25.12 13.28 10.83
CA PRO A 234 -23.95 14.10 11.07
C PRO A 234 -22.89 13.37 11.91
N GLY A 235 -21.61 13.58 11.57
CA GLY A 235 -20.48 12.93 12.24
C GLY A 235 -20.12 11.54 11.68
N THR A 236 -20.87 11.02 10.70
CA THR A 236 -20.53 9.73 10.07
C THR A 236 -19.63 9.85 8.84
N GLU A 237 -19.51 11.03 8.24
CA GLU A 237 -18.61 11.25 7.09
C GLU A 237 -17.19 10.80 7.42
N ALA A 238 -16.62 9.96 6.57
CA ALA A 238 -15.27 9.45 6.78
C ALA A 238 -14.53 9.26 5.44
N THR A 239 -13.25 9.60 5.42
CA THR A 239 -12.39 9.36 4.26
C THR A 239 -11.07 8.71 4.69
N PHE A 240 -10.57 7.85 3.81
CA PHE A 240 -9.26 7.25 3.92
C PHE A 240 -8.30 8.01 3.01
N LEU A 241 -7.45 8.84 3.61
CA LEU A 241 -6.48 9.61 2.86
C LEU A 241 -5.33 8.69 2.44
N ASN A 242 -5.40 8.25 1.21
CA ASN A 242 -4.35 7.54 0.47
C ASN A 242 -4.42 8.05 -0.98
N TYR A 243 -3.64 9.06 -1.26
CA TYR A 243 -3.65 9.77 -2.53
C TYR A 243 -2.22 9.92 -3.06
N PRO A 244 -1.98 9.93 -4.38
CA PRO A 244 -0.62 9.92 -4.93
C PRO A 244 0.33 10.99 -4.38
N THR A 245 -0.18 12.15 -3.99
CA THR A 245 0.63 13.24 -3.38
C THR A 245 1.20 12.84 -1.99
N GLN A 246 0.67 11.79 -1.36
CA GLN A 246 1.10 11.25 -0.07
C GLN A 246 2.25 10.26 -0.21
N ASP A 247 2.49 9.78 -1.41
CA ASP A 247 3.53 8.81 -1.69
C ASP A 247 4.90 9.34 -1.28
N TYR A 248 5.71 8.47 -0.72
CA TYR A 248 7.05 8.79 -0.28
C TYR A 248 8.07 7.91 -1.02
N PRO A 249 8.76 8.45 -2.05
CA PRO A 249 9.79 7.73 -2.78
C PRO A 249 10.92 7.24 -1.87
N LEU A 250 11.39 6.02 -2.11
CA LEU A 250 12.40 5.35 -1.28
C LEU A 250 13.84 5.58 -1.76
N CYS A 251 13.99 6.14 -2.97
CA CYS A 251 15.30 6.60 -3.46
C CYS A 251 15.42 8.13 -3.40
N GLN A 252 16.64 8.65 -3.58
CA GLN A 252 16.95 10.09 -3.52
C GLN A 252 16.45 10.75 -2.21
N LEU A 253 16.65 10.05 -1.08
CA LEU A 253 16.19 10.48 0.23
C LEU A 253 16.72 11.87 0.61
N PRO A 254 15.94 12.68 1.36
CA PRO A 254 16.40 13.96 1.91
C PRO A 254 17.73 13.83 2.68
N LEU A 255 18.51 14.91 2.73
CA LEU A 255 19.82 14.89 3.38
C LEU A 255 19.71 14.51 4.86
N ARG A 256 18.70 15.03 5.58
CA ARG A 256 18.43 14.69 6.99
C ARG A 256 18.25 13.19 7.20
N VAL A 257 17.55 12.51 6.27
CA VAL A 257 17.31 11.05 6.36
C VAL A 257 18.60 10.30 6.05
N ARG A 258 19.32 10.69 5.00
CA ARG A 258 20.63 10.09 4.66
C ARG A 258 21.63 10.24 5.79
N ASN A 259 21.71 11.42 6.40
CA ASN A 259 22.59 11.66 7.54
C ASN A 259 22.20 10.81 8.77
N GLY A 260 20.90 10.67 9.05
CA GLY A 260 20.44 9.78 10.11
C GLY A 260 20.82 8.32 9.88
N LEU A 261 20.70 7.84 8.64
CA LEU A 261 21.10 6.49 8.25
C LEU A 261 22.62 6.30 8.40
N GLU A 262 23.44 7.22 7.84
CA GLU A 262 24.90 7.16 7.94
C GLU A 262 25.43 7.24 9.36
N GLN A 263 24.80 8.05 10.21
CA GLN A 263 25.14 8.15 11.62
C GLN A 263 24.82 6.85 12.37
N ALA A 264 23.69 6.21 12.05
CA ALA A 264 23.27 4.96 12.68
C ALA A 264 24.06 3.76 12.16
N SER A 265 24.42 3.74 10.87
CA SER A 265 25.22 2.68 10.25
C SER A 265 25.87 3.20 8.96
N PRO A 266 27.19 3.37 8.91
CA PRO A 266 27.90 3.84 7.72
C PRO A 266 27.59 3.00 6.48
N GLY A 267 27.26 3.67 5.36
CA GLY A 267 26.92 3.06 4.07
C GLY A 267 25.44 2.66 3.94
N SER A 268 24.62 2.80 4.98
CA SER A 268 23.21 2.39 4.93
C SER A 268 22.34 3.29 4.06
N SER A 269 22.73 4.56 3.86
CA SER A 269 21.98 5.49 3.00
C SER A 269 22.00 5.11 1.51
N LYS A 270 22.89 4.21 1.12
CA LYS A 270 23.04 3.71 -0.26
C LYS A 270 22.41 2.34 -0.46
N GLN A 271 21.84 1.74 0.58
CA GLN A 271 21.21 0.43 0.49
C GLN A 271 19.74 0.54 0.12
N ASN A 272 19.22 -0.47 -0.58
CA ASN A 272 17.79 -0.62 -0.75
C ASN A 272 17.14 -0.90 0.61
N ILE A 273 15.97 -0.33 0.86
CA ILE A 273 15.25 -0.43 2.14
C ILE A 273 15.02 -1.87 2.59
N VAL A 274 14.82 -2.82 1.69
CA VAL A 274 14.60 -4.24 2.05
C VAL A 274 15.82 -4.86 2.73
N HIS A 275 17.02 -4.35 2.47
CA HIS A 275 18.26 -4.83 3.09
C HIS A 275 18.50 -4.24 4.48
N LEU A 276 17.86 -3.12 4.79
CA LEU A 276 18.04 -2.43 6.07
C LEU A 276 17.41 -3.23 7.23
N PRO A 277 18.04 -3.28 8.40
CA PRO A 277 17.39 -3.76 9.60
C PRO A 277 16.28 -2.78 10.02
N HIS A 278 15.35 -3.27 10.83
CA HIS A 278 14.13 -2.52 11.17
C HIS A 278 14.40 -1.12 11.71
N HIS A 279 15.32 -0.97 12.66
CA HIS A 279 15.62 0.34 13.25
C HIS A 279 16.13 1.39 12.24
N LEU A 280 16.76 0.97 11.15
CA LEU A 280 17.16 1.86 10.05
C LEU A 280 15.97 2.16 9.11
N LYS A 281 15.11 1.17 8.85
CA LYS A 281 13.85 1.43 8.13
C LYS A 281 13.01 2.50 8.82
N GLU A 282 12.95 2.49 10.15
CA GLU A 282 12.19 3.48 10.94
C GLU A 282 12.66 4.92 10.71
N ILE A 283 13.94 5.16 10.42
CA ILE A 283 14.44 6.49 10.07
C ILE A 283 13.77 7.00 8.79
N ILE A 284 13.68 6.16 7.77
CA ILE A 284 13.02 6.50 6.51
C ILE A 284 11.51 6.66 6.72
N LEU A 285 10.90 5.73 7.44
CA LEU A 285 9.46 5.69 7.65
C LEU A 285 8.95 6.83 8.54
N ALA A 286 9.76 7.33 9.47
CA ALA A 286 9.42 8.51 10.26
C ALA A 286 9.32 9.78 9.38
N ASP A 287 10.21 9.94 8.40
CA ASP A 287 10.12 11.06 7.45
C ASP A 287 8.94 10.90 6.49
N ALA A 288 8.65 9.66 6.05
CA ALA A 288 7.46 9.35 5.27
C ALA A 288 6.16 9.68 6.03
N LYS A 289 6.11 9.38 7.34
CA LYS A 289 5.00 9.77 8.21
C LYS A 289 4.84 11.28 8.28
N SER A 290 5.94 12.00 8.46
CA SER A 290 5.96 13.47 8.49
C SER A 290 5.47 14.07 7.15
N HIS A 291 5.84 13.47 6.01
CA HIS A 291 5.36 13.88 4.70
C HIS A 291 3.84 13.69 4.56
N ALA A 292 3.31 12.54 4.95
CA ALA A 292 1.87 12.27 4.91
C ALA A 292 1.07 13.23 5.78
N LEU A 293 1.54 13.50 6.99
CA LEU A 293 0.96 14.54 7.87
C LEU A 293 1.11 15.94 7.26
N GLY A 294 2.20 16.20 6.53
CA GLY A 294 2.39 17.44 5.76
C GLY A 294 1.29 17.67 4.73
N MET A 295 0.87 16.62 4.02
CA MET A 295 -0.26 16.70 3.11
C MET A 295 -1.56 17.03 3.85
N LEU A 296 -1.86 16.36 4.96
CA LEU A 296 -3.06 16.67 5.75
C LEU A 296 -3.04 18.11 6.27
N HIS A 297 -1.92 18.56 6.81
CA HIS A 297 -1.76 19.94 7.25
C HIS A 297 -2.00 20.95 6.11
N HIS A 298 -1.48 20.66 4.91
CA HIS A 298 -1.69 21.51 3.73
C HIS A 298 -3.16 21.59 3.34
N LEU A 299 -3.88 20.46 3.34
CA LEU A 299 -5.32 20.39 3.07
C LEU A 299 -6.14 21.17 4.10
N GLN A 300 -5.78 21.08 5.37
CA GLN A 300 -6.47 21.75 6.47
C GLN A 300 -6.16 23.25 6.56
N THR A 301 -5.08 23.73 5.98
CA THR A 301 -4.63 25.13 6.08
C THR A 301 -4.62 25.83 4.72
N ALA A 302 -3.63 25.63 3.87
CA ALA A 302 -3.47 26.36 2.61
C ALA A 302 -4.64 26.13 1.64
N VAL A 303 -5.08 24.87 1.47
CA VAL A 303 -6.23 24.57 0.61
C VAL A 303 -7.50 25.17 1.20
N HIS A 304 -7.74 25.01 2.50
CA HIS A 304 -8.89 25.63 3.17
C HIS A 304 -8.90 27.14 3.03
N GLN A 305 -7.78 27.82 3.27
CA GLN A 305 -7.67 29.27 3.13
C GLN A 305 -8.02 29.75 1.72
N ARG A 306 -7.63 29.00 0.70
CA ARG A 306 -7.91 29.32 -0.71
C ARG A 306 -9.36 29.03 -1.10
N THR A 307 -9.94 27.96 -0.59
CA THR A 307 -11.27 27.48 -1.00
C THR A 307 -12.42 28.01 -0.16
N GLY A 308 -12.12 28.58 1.01
CA GLY A 308 -13.12 29.06 1.96
C GLY A 308 -13.63 27.98 2.91
N ASP A 309 -14.49 28.40 3.82
CA ASP A 309 -15.10 27.53 4.83
C ASP A 309 -16.42 26.93 4.33
N PHE A 310 -16.52 25.60 4.45
CA PHE A 310 -17.72 24.84 4.11
C PHE A 310 -17.71 23.48 4.84
N PRO A 311 -18.87 22.83 5.04
CA PRO A 311 -18.99 21.66 5.92
C PRO A 311 -18.05 20.49 5.61
N GLN A 312 -17.67 20.28 4.34
CA GLN A 312 -16.81 19.18 3.91
C GLN A 312 -15.32 19.58 3.78
N SER A 313 -14.94 20.78 4.23
CA SER A 313 -13.53 21.18 4.24
C SER A 313 -12.71 20.23 5.12
N PHE A 314 -11.49 19.88 4.68
CA PHE A 314 -10.58 19.07 5.49
C PHE A 314 -10.29 19.67 6.87
N ARG A 315 -10.49 20.98 7.05
CA ARG A 315 -10.40 21.63 8.37
C ARG A 315 -11.37 21.05 9.38
N HIS A 316 -12.54 20.58 8.93
CA HIS A 316 -13.57 19.95 9.75
C HIS A 316 -13.43 18.41 9.84
N MET A 317 -12.33 17.87 9.31
CA MET A 317 -12.01 16.44 9.40
C MET A 317 -10.89 16.23 10.42
N ARG A 318 -11.08 15.28 11.33
CA ARG A 318 -10.11 14.93 12.37
C ARG A 318 -9.55 13.53 12.20
N LEU A 319 -8.34 13.33 12.72
CA LEU A 319 -7.78 11.99 12.87
C LEU A 319 -8.67 11.14 13.79
N THR A 320 -8.86 9.90 13.44
CA THR A 320 -9.65 8.95 14.22
C THR A 320 -8.78 8.09 15.14
N ASP A 321 -9.38 7.49 16.16
CA ASP A 321 -8.71 6.50 17.01
C ASP A 321 -8.76 5.08 16.39
N GLU A 322 -8.93 4.99 15.08
CA GLU A 322 -9.15 3.79 14.29
C GLU A 322 -8.10 2.69 14.55
N PHE A 323 -6.86 3.10 14.79
CA PHE A 323 -5.75 2.18 14.96
C PHE A 323 -5.34 1.93 16.42
N GLY A 324 -5.93 2.63 17.37
CA GLY A 324 -5.56 2.55 18.78
C GLY A 324 -4.12 2.98 19.09
N THR A 325 -3.48 3.76 18.21
CA THR A 325 -2.13 4.29 18.36
C THR A 325 -2.14 5.68 18.98
N PRO A 326 -1.10 6.07 19.74
CA PRO A 326 -1.07 7.39 20.40
C PRO A 326 -1.13 8.58 19.42
N ASP A 327 -0.61 8.41 18.21
CA ASP A 327 -0.60 9.42 17.15
C ASP A 327 -1.80 9.30 16.20
N ARG A 328 -2.71 8.35 16.43
CA ARG A 328 -3.91 8.08 15.63
C ARG A 328 -3.59 7.69 14.17
N LEU A 329 -2.39 7.19 13.91
CA LEU A 329 -1.96 6.72 12.61
C LEU A 329 -1.78 5.20 12.61
N PRO A 330 -1.83 4.53 11.44
CA PRO A 330 -1.54 3.10 11.39
C PRO A 330 -0.12 2.82 11.91
N PRO A 331 0.12 1.63 12.49
CA PRO A 331 1.43 1.27 13.05
C PRO A 331 2.53 1.12 12.00
N LYS A 332 2.16 1.04 10.72
CA LYS A 332 3.07 0.97 9.57
C LYS A 332 2.45 1.67 8.35
N PRO A 333 3.27 2.10 7.37
CA PRO A 333 2.74 2.63 6.12
C PRO A 333 2.16 1.50 5.25
N TYR A 334 1.42 1.89 4.22
CA TYR A 334 1.13 1.04 3.08
C TYR A 334 2.40 0.82 2.27
N ILE A 335 2.83 -0.45 2.21
CA ILE A 335 4.03 -0.90 1.52
C ILE A 335 3.56 -1.60 0.24
N ARG A 336 3.96 -1.06 -0.92
CA ARG A 336 3.54 -1.59 -2.23
C ARG A 336 4.48 -2.64 -2.78
N GLU A 337 5.73 -2.62 -2.37
CA GLU A 337 6.77 -3.49 -2.93
C GLU A 337 7.75 -3.92 -1.83
N GLY A 338 8.03 -5.22 -1.77
CA GLY A 338 9.07 -5.84 -0.95
C GLY A 338 10.16 -6.46 -1.82
N LEU A 339 10.99 -7.31 -1.23
CA LEU A 339 11.84 -8.18 -2.02
C LEU A 339 10.98 -9.21 -2.78
N ARG A 340 11.45 -9.68 -3.90
CA ARG A 340 10.78 -10.64 -4.77
C ARG A 340 11.61 -11.92 -4.85
N LEU A 341 10.99 -13.04 -4.50
CA LEU A 341 11.63 -14.34 -4.48
C LEU A 341 12.09 -14.76 -5.89
N GLU A 342 13.31 -15.30 -6.03
CA GLU A 342 13.65 -16.11 -7.18
C GLU A 342 12.95 -17.46 -7.06
N ALA A 343 11.77 -17.53 -7.66
CA ALA A 343 10.91 -18.72 -7.60
C ALA A 343 11.14 -19.65 -8.81
N LEU A 344 10.57 -20.85 -8.74
CA LEU A 344 10.57 -21.80 -9.86
C LEU A 344 9.89 -21.23 -11.10
N ASP A 345 8.98 -20.30 -10.91
CA ASP A 345 8.34 -19.52 -11.96
C ASP A 345 8.30 -18.05 -11.57
N VAL A 346 8.62 -17.16 -12.50
CA VAL A 346 8.58 -15.70 -12.29
C VAL A 346 7.63 -15.09 -13.32
N LEU A 347 6.61 -14.42 -12.80
CA LEU A 347 5.66 -13.70 -13.63
C LEU A 347 6.16 -12.29 -13.95
N THR A 348 6.03 -11.92 -15.20
CA THR A 348 6.60 -10.70 -15.77
C THR A 348 5.52 -9.78 -16.28
N GLU A 349 5.86 -8.51 -16.56
CA GLU A 349 4.98 -7.58 -17.24
C GLU A 349 4.41 -8.15 -18.56
N ASN A 350 5.23 -8.94 -19.29
CA ASN A 350 4.82 -9.55 -20.55
C ASN A 350 3.70 -10.59 -20.40
N ASP A 351 3.54 -11.16 -19.21
CA ASP A 351 2.47 -12.10 -18.87
C ASP A 351 1.15 -11.37 -18.54
N LEU A 352 1.21 -10.09 -18.20
CA LEU A 352 0.04 -9.24 -17.92
C LEU A 352 -0.46 -8.49 -19.15
N ARG A 353 0.45 -8.09 -20.06
CA ARG A 353 0.11 -7.24 -21.19
C ARG A 353 -0.88 -7.91 -22.13
N ALA A 354 -1.93 -7.18 -22.50
CA ALA A 354 -2.86 -7.59 -23.54
C ALA A 354 -2.16 -7.63 -24.91
N LYS A 355 -2.27 -8.75 -25.60
CA LYS A 355 -1.67 -8.93 -26.93
C LYS A 355 -2.59 -8.50 -28.07
N THR A 356 -3.88 -8.40 -27.83
CA THR A 356 -4.89 -8.06 -28.81
C THR A 356 -5.93 -7.13 -28.21
N LYS A 357 -6.81 -6.56 -29.04
CA LYS A 357 -7.94 -5.73 -28.55
C LYS A 357 -9.15 -6.57 -28.13
N GLU A 358 -9.11 -7.87 -28.36
CA GLU A 358 -10.22 -8.76 -28.00
C GLU A 358 -10.15 -9.18 -26.53
N PRO A 359 -11.27 -9.25 -25.79
CA PRO A 359 -11.29 -9.70 -24.40
C PRO A 359 -10.73 -11.12 -24.27
N ARG A 360 -9.86 -11.30 -23.34
CA ARG A 360 -8.96 -12.44 -23.38
C ARG A 360 -8.47 -12.87 -22.03
N TRP A 361 -7.89 -14.00 -22.06
CA TRP A 361 -6.99 -14.44 -21.03
C TRP A 361 -5.59 -13.94 -21.33
N ALA A 362 -4.79 -13.80 -20.29
CA ALA A 362 -3.41 -13.38 -20.37
C ALA A 362 -2.59 -14.20 -21.38
N ALA A 363 -1.49 -13.64 -21.80
CA ALA A 363 -0.56 -14.27 -22.72
C ALA A 363 -0.11 -15.67 -22.26
N ARG A 364 -0.16 -15.91 -20.96
CA ARG A 364 0.28 -17.14 -20.31
C ARG A 364 -0.73 -17.58 -19.26
N MET A 365 -1.01 -18.89 -19.27
CA MET A 365 -1.90 -19.57 -18.32
C MET A 365 -1.18 -20.79 -17.74
N PRO A 366 -0.45 -20.67 -16.62
CA PRO A 366 0.22 -21.80 -15.96
C PRO A 366 -0.77 -22.90 -15.58
N THR A 367 -0.33 -24.17 -15.74
CA THR A 367 -1.17 -25.34 -15.43
C THR A 367 -1.36 -25.58 -13.93
N ASP A 368 -0.47 -25.04 -13.11
CA ASP A 368 -0.50 -25.09 -11.65
C ASP A 368 -1.10 -23.80 -11.02
N SER A 369 -1.95 -23.11 -11.76
CA SER A 369 -2.59 -21.85 -11.31
C SER A 369 -3.42 -22.03 -10.05
N ILE A 370 -3.18 -21.18 -9.07
CA ILE A 370 -3.85 -21.20 -7.76
C ILE A 370 -4.91 -20.10 -7.59
N LEU A 371 -4.83 -19.05 -8.40
CA LEU A 371 -5.80 -17.96 -8.41
C LEU A 371 -5.85 -17.30 -9.80
N ALA A 372 -6.95 -16.62 -10.07
CA ALA A 372 -7.12 -15.74 -11.23
C ALA A 372 -7.40 -14.32 -10.75
N PHE A 373 -6.89 -13.35 -11.48
CA PHE A 373 -7.09 -11.93 -11.19
C PHE A 373 -7.04 -11.08 -12.44
N GLN A 374 -7.42 -9.84 -12.32
CA GLN A 374 -7.23 -8.80 -13.32
C GLN A 374 -7.04 -7.47 -12.61
N PHE A 375 -5.96 -6.78 -12.93
CA PHE A 375 -5.71 -5.41 -12.50
C PHE A 375 -4.84 -4.69 -13.53
N ASN A 376 -4.84 -3.38 -13.49
CA ASN A 376 -3.97 -2.56 -14.31
C ASN A 376 -2.55 -2.55 -13.73
N ILE A 377 -1.54 -2.36 -14.58
CA ILE A 377 -0.19 -2.11 -14.08
C ILE A 377 -0.15 -0.67 -13.56
N ASP A 378 0.18 -0.50 -12.29
CA ASP A 378 0.16 0.78 -11.59
C ASP A 378 1.52 1.09 -10.98
N PHE A 379 2.42 1.67 -11.76
CA PHE A 379 3.68 2.16 -11.23
C PHE A 379 3.51 3.56 -10.67
N HIS A 380 3.69 3.69 -9.38
CA HIS A 380 3.76 4.98 -8.72
C HIS A 380 5.08 5.71 -8.97
N PRO A 381 5.13 7.06 -8.82
CA PRO A 381 6.35 7.82 -8.98
C PRO A 381 7.39 7.40 -7.92
N THR A 382 8.55 6.96 -8.38
CA THR A 382 9.58 6.40 -7.50
C THR A 382 10.68 7.40 -7.13
N ARG A 383 10.69 8.59 -7.76
CA ARG A 383 11.77 9.56 -7.65
C ARG A 383 11.29 10.93 -7.22
N ARG A 384 12.23 11.71 -6.64
CA ARG A 384 12.05 13.12 -6.29
C ARG A 384 12.80 14.04 -7.25
N LYS A 385 12.20 15.20 -7.46
CA LYS A 385 12.87 16.38 -7.99
C LYS A 385 12.79 17.48 -6.95
N TYR A 386 13.95 17.87 -6.40
CA TYR A 386 14.02 19.03 -5.51
C TYR A 386 13.73 20.31 -6.31
N LEU A 387 12.94 21.21 -5.73
CA LEU A 387 12.50 22.46 -6.34
C LEU A 387 13.47 23.62 -6.04
N THR A 388 14.40 23.40 -5.12
CA THR A 388 15.46 24.32 -4.71
C THR A 388 16.79 23.55 -4.63
N GLU A 389 17.89 24.25 -4.41
CA GLU A 389 19.20 23.64 -4.16
C GLU A 389 19.31 23.00 -2.77
N ASP A 390 18.35 23.26 -1.88
CA ASP A 390 18.29 22.67 -0.55
C ASP A 390 17.89 21.17 -0.66
N PRO A 391 18.77 20.22 -0.28
CA PRO A 391 18.51 18.80 -0.34
C PRO A 391 17.51 18.29 0.73
N ASP A 392 17.10 19.16 1.64
CA ASP A 392 16.00 18.96 2.58
C ASP A 392 14.77 19.81 2.26
N GLY A 393 14.84 20.58 1.18
CA GLY A 393 13.83 21.52 0.73
C GLY A 393 12.62 20.86 0.06
N PRO A 394 11.74 21.68 -0.53
CA PRO A 394 10.56 21.21 -1.22
C PRO A 394 10.94 20.35 -2.44
N TRP A 395 10.14 19.34 -2.68
CA TRP A 395 10.31 18.42 -3.80
C TRP A 395 8.95 18.04 -4.39
N GLN A 396 8.97 17.54 -5.62
CA GLN A 396 7.84 16.97 -6.31
C GLN A 396 8.20 15.60 -6.90
N PHE A 397 7.19 14.81 -7.21
CA PHE A 397 7.39 13.54 -7.89
C PHE A 397 7.86 13.72 -9.33
N ILE A 398 8.68 12.77 -9.79
CA ILE A 398 8.91 12.55 -11.21
C ILE A 398 8.60 11.10 -11.56
N HIS A 399 7.83 10.93 -12.63
CA HIS A 399 7.66 9.64 -13.26
C HIS A 399 8.86 9.39 -14.20
N THR A 400 9.41 8.19 -14.16
CA THR A 400 10.27 7.73 -15.24
C THR A 400 9.38 7.44 -16.46
N ALA A 401 9.85 7.76 -17.65
CA ALA A 401 9.04 7.79 -18.88
C ALA A 401 8.36 6.46 -19.25
N SER A 402 8.87 5.34 -18.76
CA SER A 402 8.34 3.98 -19.02
C SER A 402 7.43 3.45 -17.93
N ARG A 403 7.34 4.14 -16.79
CA ARG A 403 6.55 3.72 -15.63
C ARG A 403 5.33 4.63 -15.45
N GLY A 404 4.18 4.04 -15.19
CA GLY A 404 2.93 4.74 -14.99
C GLY A 404 1.75 3.79 -14.95
N TRP A 405 0.57 4.34 -15.07
CA TRP A 405 -0.67 3.57 -15.14
C TRP A 405 -0.88 3.00 -16.54
N HIS A 406 -1.01 1.66 -16.63
CA HIS A 406 -1.26 0.96 -17.88
C HIS A 406 -2.53 0.13 -17.78
N THR A 407 -3.46 0.37 -18.70
CA THR A 407 -4.78 -0.30 -18.76
C THR A 407 -4.84 -1.43 -19.78
N ASP A 408 -3.78 -1.64 -20.55
CA ASP A 408 -3.64 -2.66 -21.57
C ASP A 408 -3.26 -4.02 -20.94
N THR A 409 -4.03 -4.46 -19.95
CA THR A 409 -3.82 -5.72 -19.24
C THR A 409 -4.97 -6.69 -19.47
N ASP A 410 -4.64 -7.97 -19.49
CA ASP A 410 -5.58 -9.07 -19.57
C ASP A 410 -5.81 -9.74 -18.22
N ARG A 411 -6.80 -10.62 -18.17
CA ARG A 411 -6.98 -11.56 -17.07
C ARG A 411 -5.77 -12.46 -16.97
N ALA A 412 -5.27 -12.67 -15.76
CA ALA A 412 -4.09 -13.46 -15.50
C ALA A 412 -4.35 -14.51 -14.42
N THR A 413 -3.52 -15.52 -14.39
CA THR A 413 -3.50 -16.50 -13.33
C THR A 413 -2.12 -16.58 -12.70
N PHE A 414 -2.06 -16.88 -11.41
CA PHE A 414 -0.81 -16.98 -10.66
C PHE A 414 -0.47 -18.45 -10.39
N PRO A 415 0.75 -18.93 -10.74
CA PRO A 415 1.14 -20.31 -10.55
C PRO A 415 1.59 -20.60 -9.11
N LEU A 416 1.37 -21.82 -8.63
CA LEU A 416 1.94 -22.30 -7.38
C LEU A 416 3.49 -22.23 -7.41
N ALA A 417 4.11 -22.53 -8.53
CA ALA A 417 5.55 -22.43 -8.73
C ALA A 417 6.13 -21.04 -8.45
N GLY A 418 5.32 -19.99 -8.59
CA GLY A 418 5.70 -18.61 -8.24
C GLY A 418 5.83 -18.34 -6.73
N LEU A 419 5.36 -19.26 -5.88
CA LEU A 419 5.53 -19.18 -4.42
C LEU A 419 6.77 -19.96 -3.95
N ILE A 420 7.32 -20.86 -4.78
CA ILE A 420 8.34 -21.83 -4.40
C ILE A 420 9.72 -21.32 -4.82
N PRO A 421 10.67 -21.11 -3.87
CA PRO A 421 12.02 -20.69 -4.22
C PRO A 421 12.76 -21.76 -5.03
N VAL A 422 13.65 -21.34 -5.92
CA VAL A 422 14.55 -22.25 -6.67
C VAL A 422 15.50 -23.03 -5.76
N ALA A 423 15.70 -22.54 -4.54
CA ALA A 423 16.48 -23.20 -3.48
C ALA A 423 15.78 -22.95 -2.13
N ARG A 424 16.20 -23.61 -1.07
CA ARG A 424 15.59 -23.53 0.28
C ARG A 424 14.24 -24.25 0.39
N PRO A 425 14.19 -25.57 0.21
CA PRO A 425 12.98 -26.36 0.46
C PRO A 425 12.40 -26.09 1.85
N GLY A 426 11.06 -26.12 1.95
CA GLY A 426 10.36 -25.78 3.19
C GLY A 426 10.07 -24.27 3.35
N LEU A 427 10.51 -23.42 2.43
CA LEU A 427 10.17 -22.00 2.37
C LEU A 427 9.20 -21.72 1.20
N LEU A 428 8.24 -20.85 1.41
CA LEU A 428 7.37 -20.27 0.38
C LEU A 428 7.33 -18.75 0.56
N GLY A 429 7.18 -18.01 -0.55
CA GLY A 429 6.82 -16.59 -0.53
C GLY A 429 5.31 -16.39 -0.72
N ALA A 430 4.75 -15.32 -0.17
CA ALA A 430 3.36 -14.92 -0.38
C ALA A 430 3.21 -13.39 -0.36
N GLY A 431 2.09 -12.86 -0.87
CA GLY A 431 1.88 -11.41 -0.95
C GLY A 431 2.90 -10.72 -1.85
N HIS A 432 3.61 -9.71 -1.33
CA HIS A 432 4.61 -8.96 -2.09
C HIS A 432 5.95 -9.70 -2.29
N THR A 433 6.11 -10.90 -1.73
CA THR A 433 7.37 -11.63 -1.75
C THR A 433 7.42 -12.79 -2.74
N VAL A 434 6.45 -12.89 -3.61
CA VAL A 434 6.32 -13.96 -4.62
C VAL A 434 7.30 -13.79 -5.79
N GLY A 435 7.44 -14.82 -6.61
CA GLY A 435 8.19 -14.82 -7.85
C GLY A 435 7.49 -14.01 -8.95
N ALA A 436 7.69 -12.70 -8.91
CA ALA A 436 7.12 -11.77 -9.87
C ALA A 436 8.03 -10.57 -10.11
N THR A 437 7.85 -9.87 -11.21
CA THR A 437 8.48 -8.56 -11.44
C THR A 437 7.67 -7.43 -10.80
N PRO A 438 8.20 -6.20 -10.69
CA PRO A 438 7.47 -5.08 -10.08
C PRO A 438 6.10 -4.80 -10.68
N ALA A 439 5.86 -5.13 -11.94
CA ALA A 439 4.57 -4.95 -12.59
C ALA A 439 3.43 -5.77 -11.96
N TRP A 440 3.73 -6.86 -11.27
CA TRP A 440 2.78 -7.75 -10.62
C TRP A 440 2.52 -7.43 -9.14
N LEU A 441 3.36 -6.62 -8.51
CA LEU A 441 3.30 -6.41 -7.06
C LEU A 441 2.36 -5.26 -6.65
N GLN A 442 1.71 -4.65 -7.62
CA GLN A 442 0.87 -3.46 -7.42
C GLN A 442 -0.66 -3.71 -7.34
N PRO A 443 -1.23 -4.89 -7.55
CA PRO A 443 -2.66 -5.02 -7.30
C PRO A 443 -2.97 -4.76 -5.82
N PRO A 444 -4.05 -4.02 -5.54
CA PRO A 444 -4.49 -3.74 -4.17
C PRO A 444 -4.91 -5.00 -3.44
#